data_3841139854716206ca7d121698879d71
#
_entry.id   3841139854716206ca7d121698879d71
#
_cell.length_a   1.000
_cell.length_b   1.000
_cell.length_c   1.000
_cell.angle_alpha   90.00
_cell.angle_beta   90.00
_cell.angle_gamma   90.00
#
_symmetry.space_group_name_H-M   'P 1'
#
loop_
_entity.id
_entity.type
_entity.pdbx_description
1 polymer ?
#
loop_
_entity_poly.entity_id
_entity_poly.type
_entity_poly.pdbx_seq_one_letter_code
_entity_poly.pdbx_strand_id
1 'polypeptide(L)'
;VFTYDALNRLSTYGNALVVYDNNGNILSKSDVGTLAYTNPNRPYSVTGLNPVNVRQDLGGLNITYTAAERPSAITKGTVHAMLSYNANHERVKMQISDGDNVTLTRYYLNGNYELDVDGTEITERLYLGGGYYDAPAVLVKHNGQSSVYYIHRDYLGSVLQIVDTQGKVVEENSFDAWGCRRDPVTQVVYTAGTAPELMLGRGFTGHEHLAMFGLINMNARLYDPVLGRFLSPDPYV
;
A
#
# COMPACT_ATOMS: atom_id res chain seq x y z
N VAL A 1 -6.39 16.91 -15.28
CA VAL A 1 -5.15 17.41 -15.91
C VAL A 1 -4.04 17.27 -14.90
N PHE A 2 -2.85 16.84 -15.36
CA PHE A 2 -1.62 16.81 -14.56
C PHE A 2 -0.70 17.90 -15.10
N THR A 3 -0.07 18.65 -14.21
CA THR A 3 1.01 19.58 -14.57
C THR A 3 2.26 19.29 -13.72
N TYR A 4 3.39 19.71 -14.21
CA TYR A 4 4.68 19.45 -13.59
C TYR A 4 5.47 20.77 -13.47
N ASP A 5 6.33 20.85 -12.47
CA ASP A 5 7.25 21.99 -12.32
C ASP A 5 8.50 21.82 -13.21
N ALA A 6 9.42 22.80 -13.14
CA ALA A 6 10.65 22.80 -13.93
C ALA A 6 11.61 21.62 -13.60
N LEU A 7 11.41 20.94 -12.48
CA LEU A 7 12.14 19.73 -12.07
C LEU A 7 11.37 18.45 -12.39
N ASN A 8 10.31 18.53 -13.22
CA ASN A 8 9.42 17.42 -13.55
C ASN A 8 8.73 16.77 -12.34
N ARG A 9 8.51 17.52 -11.24
CA ARG A 9 7.73 17.07 -10.10
C ARG A 9 6.27 17.43 -10.34
N LEU A 10 5.36 16.55 -9.92
CA LEU A 10 3.91 16.74 -10.07
C LEU A 10 3.46 17.99 -9.29
N SER A 11 3.03 19.04 -9.97
CA SER A 11 2.59 20.31 -9.36
C SER A 11 1.07 20.40 -9.22
N THR A 12 0.31 19.77 -10.14
CA THR A 12 -1.15 19.65 -9.99
C THR A 12 -1.65 18.27 -10.42
N TYR A 13 -2.72 17.80 -9.79
CA TYR A 13 -3.48 16.62 -10.20
C TYR A 13 -4.97 16.85 -9.89
N GLY A 14 -5.80 16.75 -10.93
CA GLY A 14 -7.18 17.20 -10.84
C GLY A 14 -7.25 18.67 -10.42
N ASN A 15 -7.88 18.95 -9.27
CA ASN A 15 -7.96 20.28 -8.67
C ASN A 15 -6.96 20.48 -7.51
N ALA A 16 -6.13 19.49 -7.22
CA ALA A 16 -5.16 19.55 -6.12
C ALA A 16 -3.85 20.18 -6.58
N LEU A 17 -3.26 21.01 -5.71
CA LEU A 17 -1.97 21.67 -5.88
C LEU A 17 -0.94 21.04 -4.92
N VAL A 18 0.28 20.82 -5.40
CA VAL A 18 1.41 20.35 -4.61
C VAL A 18 2.50 21.41 -4.60
N VAL A 19 3.01 21.73 -3.42
CA VAL A 19 4.13 22.69 -3.23
C VAL A 19 5.30 21.95 -2.61
N TYR A 20 6.51 22.23 -3.12
CA TYR A 20 7.75 21.61 -2.67
C TYR A 20 8.72 22.65 -2.11
N ASP A 21 9.60 22.23 -1.19
CA ASP A 21 10.78 22.99 -0.81
C ASP A 21 11.93 22.77 -1.83
N ASN A 22 13.06 23.45 -1.58
CA ASN A 22 14.26 23.35 -2.41
C ASN A 22 14.93 21.96 -2.32
N ASN A 23 14.65 21.19 -1.27
CA ASN A 23 15.18 19.84 -1.05
C ASN A 23 14.28 18.75 -1.66
N GLY A 24 13.14 19.14 -2.27
CA GLY A 24 12.17 18.23 -2.86
C GLY A 24 11.14 17.68 -1.88
N ASN A 25 11.11 18.16 -0.63
CA ASN A 25 10.05 17.78 0.30
C ASN A 25 8.73 18.43 -0.10
N ILE A 26 7.63 17.69 0.02
CA ILE A 26 6.28 18.23 -0.16
C ILE A 26 5.94 19.09 1.06
N LEU A 27 5.83 20.41 0.87
CA LEU A 27 5.41 21.35 1.92
C LEU A 27 3.91 21.35 2.10
N SER A 28 3.17 21.22 1.01
CA SER A 28 1.71 21.14 1.08
C SER A 28 1.12 20.38 -0.11
N LYS A 29 0.01 19.72 0.17
CA LYS A 29 -0.95 19.20 -0.80
C LYS A 29 -2.31 19.79 -0.44
N SER A 30 -2.97 20.47 -1.38
CA SER A 30 -4.20 21.22 -1.07
C SER A 30 -5.38 20.34 -0.61
N ASP A 31 -5.35 19.04 -0.92
CA ASP A 31 -6.32 18.04 -0.50
C ASP A 31 -5.95 17.30 0.79
N VAL A 32 -4.75 17.52 1.30
CA VAL A 32 -4.21 16.85 2.51
C VAL A 32 -3.91 17.84 3.62
N GLY A 33 -3.13 18.89 3.33
CA GLY A 33 -2.68 19.88 4.31
C GLY A 33 -1.22 20.30 4.14
N THR A 34 -0.66 20.89 5.19
CA THR A 34 0.75 21.30 5.23
C THR A 34 1.58 20.32 6.04
N LEU A 35 2.77 19.99 5.53
CA LEU A 35 3.71 19.04 6.12
C LEU A 35 4.89 19.78 6.73
N ALA A 36 5.33 19.35 7.91
CA ALA A 36 6.50 19.90 8.61
C ALA A 36 7.65 18.91 8.62
N TYR A 37 8.88 19.45 8.56
CA TYR A 37 10.16 18.71 8.55
C TYR A 37 11.11 19.38 9.54
N THR A 38 10.90 19.16 10.82
CA THR A 38 11.62 19.87 11.89
C THR A 38 12.78 19.09 12.49
N ASN A 39 13.00 17.84 12.07
CA ASN A 39 14.11 17.02 12.57
C ASN A 39 15.38 17.25 11.73
N PRO A 40 16.42 17.93 12.25
CA PRO A 40 17.64 18.23 11.49
C PRO A 40 18.45 16.96 11.14
N ASN A 41 18.31 15.90 11.93
CA ASN A 41 18.98 14.61 11.67
C ASN A 41 18.22 13.74 10.66
N ARG A 42 16.97 14.11 10.33
CA ARG A 42 16.11 13.43 9.36
C ARG A 42 15.33 14.46 8.53
N PRO A 43 16.03 15.26 7.69
CA PRO A 43 15.43 16.43 7.03
C PRO A 43 14.34 16.08 5.99
N TYR A 44 14.23 14.82 5.62
CA TYR A 44 13.22 14.31 4.70
C TYR A 44 12.07 13.58 5.40
N SER A 45 12.12 13.45 6.73
CA SER A 45 11.06 12.78 7.50
C SER A 45 9.99 13.79 7.90
N VAL A 46 8.73 13.48 7.55
CA VAL A 46 7.59 14.27 8.01
C VAL A 46 7.49 14.18 9.52
N THR A 47 7.53 15.33 10.20
CA THR A 47 7.45 15.42 11.66
C THR A 47 6.11 15.97 12.14
N GLY A 48 5.30 16.51 11.23
CA GLY A 48 3.98 17.02 11.55
C GLY A 48 3.12 17.18 10.29
N LEU A 49 1.82 17.07 10.48
CA LEU A 49 0.79 17.33 9.48
C LEU A 49 -0.24 18.26 10.10
N ASN A 50 -0.51 19.39 9.42
CA ASN A 50 -1.70 20.21 9.70
C ASN A 50 -2.74 19.92 8.61
N PRO A 51 -3.70 19.02 8.89
CA PRO A 51 -4.61 18.52 7.86
C PRO A 51 -5.67 19.56 7.47
N VAL A 52 -6.00 19.63 6.18
CA VAL A 52 -7.17 20.34 5.68
C VAL A 52 -8.42 19.47 5.82
N ASN A 53 -8.26 18.16 5.66
CA ASN A 53 -9.30 17.15 5.85
C ASN A 53 -8.77 15.99 6.67
N VAL A 54 -9.60 15.33 7.46
CA VAL A 54 -9.24 14.17 8.30
C VAL A 54 -9.10 12.93 7.39
N ARG A 55 -8.14 12.94 6.45
CA ARG A 55 -7.84 11.78 5.60
C ARG A 55 -6.81 10.85 6.21
N GLN A 56 -5.90 11.38 7.02
CA GLN A 56 -4.82 10.64 7.65
C GLN A 56 -4.65 11.09 9.09
N ASP A 57 -4.83 10.16 9.98
CA ASP A 57 -4.39 10.28 11.36
C ASP A 57 -2.97 9.69 11.45
N LEU A 58 -1.96 10.56 11.49
CA LEU A 58 -0.58 10.15 11.74
C LEU A 58 -0.35 9.88 13.23
N GLY A 59 -1.35 10.17 14.08
CA GLY A 59 -1.28 9.93 15.52
C GLY A 59 -1.14 8.44 15.81
N GLY A 60 -0.12 8.10 16.62
CA GLY A 60 0.08 6.75 17.11
C GLY A 60 0.65 5.74 16.09
N LEU A 61 0.96 6.14 14.85
CA LEU A 61 1.69 5.29 13.92
C LEU A 61 3.16 5.19 14.34
N ASN A 62 3.59 4.00 14.67
CA ASN A 62 4.99 3.71 14.99
C ASN A 62 5.49 2.58 14.09
N ILE A 63 6.71 2.75 13.54
CA ILE A 63 7.33 1.78 12.62
C ILE A 63 8.73 1.51 13.14
N THR A 64 9.07 0.24 13.29
CA THR A 64 10.43 -0.20 13.57
C THR A 64 11.04 -0.87 12.36
N TYR A 65 12.37 -0.92 12.31
CA TYR A 65 13.11 -1.43 11.16
C TYR A 65 14.14 -2.46 11.60
N THR A 66 14.48 -3.37 10.70
CA THR A 66 15.62 -4.29 10.84
C THR A 66 16.93 -3.52 10.66
N ALA A 67 18.07 -4.16 10.94
CA ALA A 67 19.39 -3.60 10.63
C ALA A 67 19.64 -3.38 9.11
N ALA A 68 18.82 -4.01 8.25
CA ALA A 68 18.85 -3.83 6.80
C ALA A 68 17.78 -2.81 6.33
N GLU A 69 17.32 -1.92 7.21
CA GLU A 69 16.33 -0.84 6.93
C GLU A 69 14.97 -1.36 6.40
N ARG A 70 14.65 -2.65 6.64
CA ARG A 70 13.33 -3.22 6.28
C ARG A 70 12.34 -3.00 7.43
N PRO A 71 11.08 -2.62 7.17
CA PRO A 71 10.07 -2.51 8.21
C PRO A 71 9.92 -3.84 8.98
N SER A 72 10.13 -3.84 10.29
CA SER A 72 10.02 -5.04 11.13
C SER A 72 8.71 -5.11 11.90
N ALA A 73 8.20 -3.96 12.32
CA ALA A 73 6.88 -3.87 12.92
C ALA A 73 6.21 -2.54 12.58
N ILE A 74 4.87 -2.57 12.52
CA ILE A 74 4.01 -1.40 12.37
C ILE A 74 2.98 -1.47 13.48
N THR A 75 2.77 -0.36 14.18
CA THR A 75 1.79 -0.26 15.26
C THR A 75 0.93 0.98 15.09
N LYS A 76 -0.37 0.86 15.24
CA LYS A 76 -1.33 1.97 15.29
C LYS A 76 -2.47 1.62 16.23
N GLY A 77 -2.54 2.29 17.38
CA GLY A 77 -3.48 1.93 18.44
C GLY A 77 -3.25 0.50 18.94
N THR A 78 -4.28 -0.33 18.90
CA THR A 78 -4.23 -1.76 19.28
C THR A 78 -3.79 -2.67 18.14
N VAL A 79 -3.72 -2.16 16.90
CA VAL A 79 -3.37 -2.96 15.72
C VAL A 79 -1.87 -3.00 15.51
N HIS A 80 -1.33 -4.20 15.36
CA HIS A 80 0.09 -4.46 15.15
C HIS A 80 0.30 -5.32 13.92
N ALA A 81 1.34 -5.04 13.14
CA ALA A 81 1.84 -5.94 12.11
C ALA A 81 3.31 -6.25 12.39
N MET A 82 3.68 -7.52 12.36
CA MET A 82 5.06 -7.99 12.45
C MET A 82 5.47 -8.60 11.10
N LEU A 83 6.62 -8.17 10.57
CA LEU A 83 7.15 -8.61 9.28
C LEU A 83 8.46 -9.37 9.50
N SER A 84 8.57 -10.55 8.89
CA SER A 84 9.75 -11.40 8.97
C SER A 84 10.36 -11.57 7.58
N TYR A 85 11.69 -11.63 7.53
CA TYR A 85 12.49 -11.67 6.31
C TYR A 85 13.44 -12.87 6.32
N ASN A 86 13.76 -13.38 5.14
CA ASN A 86 14.82 -14.38 4.96
C ASN A 86 16.21 -13.71 4.90
N ALA A 87 17.25 -14.52 4.70
CA ALA A 87 18.64 -14.04 4.61
C ALA A 87 18.87 -13.09 3.40
N ASN A 88 18.05 -13.15 2.37
CA ASN A 88 18.10 -12.27 1.20
C ASN A 88 17.28 -10.98 1.40
N HIS A 89 16.80 -10.73 2.62
CA HIS A 89 15.91 -9.61 2.95
C HIS A 89 14.58 -9.61 2.19
N GLU A 90 14.13 -10.76 1.70
CA GLU A 90 12.81 -10.94 1.12
C GLU A 90 11.80 -11.24 2.24
N ARG A 91 10.63 -10.63 2.18
CA ARG A 91 9.58 -10.85 3.16
C ARG A 91 9.00 -12.26 3.00
N VAL A 92 9.00 -13.03 4.08
CA VAL A 92 8.51 -14.42 4.11
C VAL A 92 7.25 -14.57 4.96
N LYS A 93 7.01 -13.64 5.90
CA LYS A 93 5.82 -13.69 6.77
C LYS A 93 5.40 -12.28 7.17
N MET A 94 4.11 -12.08 7.27
CA MET A 94 3.48 -10.97 7.99
C MET A 94 2.43 -11.54 8.94
N GLN A 95 2.37 -11.03 10.16
CA GLN A 95 1.35 -11.36 11.14
C GLN A 95 0.68 -10.06 11.61
N ILE A 96 -0.63 -10.02 11.57
CA ILE A 96 -1.44 -8.90 12.04
C ILE A 96 -2.20 -9.34 13.29
N SER A 97 -2.21 -8.47 14.30
CA SER A 97 -2.98 -8.68 15.52
C SER A 97 -3.73 -7.40 15.92
N ASP A 98 -4.83 -7.56 16.63
CA ASP A 98 -5.53 -6.49 17.35
C ASP A 98 -5.48 -6.84 18.85
N GLY A 99 -4.72 -6.03 19.60
CA GLY A 99 -4.27 -6.43 20.93
C GLY A 99 -3.48 -7.74 20.88
N ASP A 100 -3.86 -8.68 21.72
CA ASP A 100 -3.23 -10.01 21.78
C ASP A 100 -3.83 -11.02 20.77
N ASN A 101 -4.87 -10.63 20.03
CA ASN A 101 -5.54 -11.52 19.11
C ASN A 101 -4.95 -11.44 17.71
N VAL A 102 -4.37 -12.55 17.23
CA VAL A 102 -3.88 -12.64 15.83
C VAL A 102 -5.07 -12.76 14.90
N THR A 103 -5.21 -11.78 13.99
CA THR A 103 -6.31 -11.70 13.02
C THR A 103 -5.90 -12.21 11.64
N LEU A 104 -4.60 -12.12 11.28
CA LEU A 104 -4.11 -12.62 10.00
C LEU A 104 -2.64 -13.06 10.13
N THR A 105 -2.33 -14.22 9.57
CA THR A 105 -0.94 -14.59 9.27
C THR A 105 -0.83 -14.84 7.77
N ARG A 106 0.02 -14.06 7.09
CA ARG A 106 0.33 -14.22 5.66
C ARG A 106 1.75 -14.72 5.48
N TYR A 107 1.89 -15.77 4.68
CA TYR A 107 3.18 -16.29 4.22
C TYR A 107 3.39 -15.95 2.75
N TYR A 108 4.64 -15.63 2.38
CA TYR A 108 5.05 -15.29 1.03
C TYR A 108 6.11 -16.29 0.57
N LEU A 109 5.85 -17.00 -0.51
CA LEU A 109 6.71 -18.09 -1.00
C LEU A 109 7.04 -17.86 -2.48
N ASN A 110 8.31 -17.97 -2.81
CA ASN A 110 8.85 -17.96 -4.18
C ASN A 110 8.43 -16.78 -5.08
N GLY A 111 7.93 -15.67 -4.51
CA GLY A 111 7.50 -14.50 -5.29
C GLY A 111 6.19 -14.67 -6.08
N ASN A 112 5.56 -15.84 -6.01
CA ASN A 112 4.32 -16.14 -6.75
C ASN A 112 3.27 -16.93 -5.97
N TYR A 113 3.50 -17.19 -4.68
CA TYR A 113 2.53 -17.89 -3.84
C TYR A 113 2.36 -17.20 -2.49
N GLU A 114 1.11 -16.97 -2.10
CA GLU A 114 0.72 -16.43 -0.80
C GLU A 114 -0.25 -17.37 -0.10
N LEU A 115 -0.07 -17.51 1.20
CA LEU A 115 -0.96 -18.27 2.08
C LEU A 115 -1.41 -17.37 3.23
N ASP A 116 -2.71 -17.15 3.33
CA ASP A 116 -3.36 -16.44 4.44
C ASP A 116 -4.01 -17.44 5.38
N VAL A 117 -3.79 -17.22 6.67
CA VAL A 117 -4.47 -17.91 7.78
C VAL A 117 -5.14 -16.86 8.66
N ASP A 118 -6.48 -16.88 8.69
CA ASP A 118 -7.31 -16.02 9.53
C ASP A 118 -8.21 -16.94 10.39
N GLY A 119 -7.81 -17.17 11.63
CA GLY A 119 -8.46 -18.17 12.48
C GLY A 119 -8.43 -19.56 11.83
N THR A 120 -9.60 -20.07 11.43
CA THR A 120 -9.78 -21.35 10.73
C THR A 120 -9.85 -21.20 9.20
N GLU A 121 -9.95 -19.97 8.71
CA GLU A 121 -10.05 -19.68 7.29
C GLU A 121 -8.66 -19.72 6.64
N ILE A 122 -8.54 -20.44 5.53
CA ILE A 122 -7.30 -20.57 4.77
C ILE A 122 -7.54 -20.11 3.34
N THR A 123 -6.74 -19.13 2.91
CA THR A 123 -6.73 -18.65 1.52
C THR A 123 -5.35 -18.78 0.91
N GLU A 124 -5.24 -19.56 -0.14
CA GLU A 124 -4.04 -19.76 -0.94
C GLU A 124 -4.18 -18.97 -2.25
N ARG A 125 -3.11 -18.28 -2.69
CA ARG A 125 -3.06 -17.57 -3.97
C ARG A 125 -1.80 -18.00 -4.71
N LEU A 126 -1.98 -18.66 -5.84
CA LEU A 126 -0.89 -19.01 -6.76
C LEU A 126 -0.99 -18.12 -8.00
N TYR A 127 -0.02 -17.22 -8.16
CA TYR A 127 0.08 -16.35 -9.32
C TYR A 127 0.63 -17.13 -10.52
N LEU A 128 -0.08 -17.08 -11.64
CA LEU A 128 0.15 -17.88 -12.83
C LEU A 128 0.75 -17.05 -13.96
N GLY A 129 1.82 -17.53 -14.57
CA GLY A 129 2.49 -16.86 -15.69
C GLY A 129 3.40 -15.69 -15.27
N GLY A 130 3.64 -15.51 -13.97
CA GLY A 130 4.48 -14.45 -13.41
C GLY A 130 4.47 -14.47 -11.89
N GLY A 131 4.99 -13.41 -11.29
CA GLY A 131 4.97 -13.19 -9.85
C GLY A 131 3.85 -12.27 -9.39
N TYR A 132 3.94 -11.80 -8.15
CA TYR A 132 2.94 -10.91 -7.53
C TYR A 132 2.64 -9.64 -8.34
N TYR A 133 3.60 -9.16 -9.14
CA TYR A 133 3.55 -7.85 -9.78
C TYR A 133 3.15 -7.88 -11.25
N ASP A 134 3.30 -9.03 -11.91
CA ASP A 134 3.17 -9.15 -13.37
C ASP A 134 2.32 -10.32 -13.85
N ALA A 135 1.95 -11.27 -12.96
CA ALA A 135 1.11 -12.40 -13.33
C ALA A 135 -0.21 -11.94 -13.95
N PRO A 136 -0.60 -12.48 -15.12
CA PRO A 136 -1.87 -12.17 -15.76
C PRO A 136 -3.07 -12.88 -15.11
N ALA A 137 -2.82 -13.91 -14.31
CA ALA A 137 -3.88 -14.68 -13.66
C ALA A 137 -3.44 -15.16 -12.27
N VAL A 138 -4.42 -15.55 -11.45
CA VAL A 138 -4.22 -16.13 -10.13
C VAL A 138 -5.20 -17.28 -9.90
N LEU A 139 -4.69 -18.38 -9.37
CA LEU A 139 -5.50 -19.43 -8.78
C LEU A 139 -5.69 -19.11 -7.30
N VAL A 140 -6.92 -18.88 -6.89
CA VAL A 140 -7.28 -18.66 -5.49
C VAL A 140 -7.97 -19.92 -4.97
N LYS A 141 -7.47 -20.45 -3.86
CA LYS A 141 -8.14 -21.54 -3.15
C LYS A 141 -8.50 -21.04 -1.76
N HIS A 142 -9.79 -21.01 -1.47
CA HIS A 142 -10.35 -20.60 -0.20
C HIS A 142 -11.09 -21.80 0.42
N ASN A 143 -10.64 -22.22 1.61
CA ASN A 143 -11.20 -23.36 2.34
C ASN A 143 -11.41 -24.63 1.45
N GLY A 144 -10.43 -24.92 0.58
CA GLY A 144 -10.47 -26.07 -0.31
C GLY A 144 -11.20 -25.85 -1.64
N GLN A 145 -11.94 -24.77 -1.83
CA GLN A 145 -12.60 -24.40 -3.08
C GLN A 145 -11.64 -23.58 -3.96
N SER A 146 -11.44 -24.00 -5.21
CA SER A 146 -10.49 -23.35 -6.12
C SER A 146 -11.20 -22.60 -7.23
N SER A 147 -10.70 -21.39 -7.54
CA SER A 147 -11.16 -20.55 -8.64
C SER A 147 -10.00 -19.86 -9.31
N VAL A 148 -10.05 -19.69 -10.63
CA VAL A 148 -9.08 -18.94 -11.42
C VAL A 148 -9.66 -17.57 -11.74
N TYR A 149 -8.81 -16.54 -11.61
CA TYR A 149 -9.16 -15.17 -11.96
C TYR A 149 -8.09 -14.58 -12.85
N TYR A 150 -8.49 -13.68 -13.76
CA TYR A 150 -7.60 -12.90 -14.60
C TYR A 150 -7.40 -11.52 -14.01
N ILE A 151 -6.17 -11.00 -14.07
CA ILE A 151 -5.78 -9.73 -13.47
C ILE A 151 -5.49 -8.73 -14.58
N HIS A 152 -6.30 -7.68 -14.66
CA HIS A 152 -6.09 -6.56 -15.55
C HIS A 152 -5.36 -5.42 -14.83
N ARG A 153 -4.28 -4.95 -15.43
CA ARG A 153 -3.39 -3.94 -14.85
C ARG A 153 -3.27 -2.72 -15.76
N ASP A 154 -2.96 -1.56 -15.16
CA ASP A 154 -2.47 -0.42 -15.92
C ASP A 154 -0.98 -0.60 -16.28
N TYR A 155 -0.42 0.36 -17.02
CA TYR A 155 0.99 0.32 -17.42
C TYR A 155 1.98 0.49 -16.25
N LEU A 156 1.51 0.95 -15.09
CA LEU A 156 2.30 1.01 -13.84
C LEU A 156 2.23 -0.32 -13.06
N GLY A 157 1.43 -1.28 -13.51
CA GLY A 157 1.21 -2.55 -12.84
C GLY A 157 0.11 -2.51 -11.76
N SER A 158 -0.65 -1.41 -11.62
CA SER A 158 -1.75 -1.35 -10.66
C SER A 158 -2.87 -2.31 -11.05
N VAL A 159 -3.40 -3.06 -10.10
CA VAL A 159 -4.52 -3.98 -10.32
C VAL A 159 -5.80 -3.17 -10.47
N LEU A 160 -6.32 -3.08 -11.71
CA LEU A 160 -7.53 -2.31 -12.00
C LEU A 160 -8.79 -3.16 -11.96
N GLN A 161 -8.74 -4.39 -12.49
CA GLN A 161 -9.87 -5.30 -12.48
C GLN A 161 -9.41 -6.73 -12.23
N ILE A 162 -10.24 -7.47 -11.54
CA ILE A 162 -10.16 -8.93 -11.41
C ILE A 162 -11.41 -9.51 -12.04
N VAL A 163 -11.22 -10.48 -12.92
CA VAL A 163 -12.29 -11.07 -13.76
C VAL A 163 -12.31 -12.57 -13.58
N ASP A 164 -13.48 -13.16 -13.44
CA ASP A 164 -13.63 -14.63 -13.38
C ASP A 164 -13.49 -15.30 -14.77
N THR A 165 -13.55 -16.61 -14.80
CA THR A 165 -13.43 -17.40 -16.04
C THR A 165 -14.62 -17.24 -17.01
N GLN A 166 -15.72 -16.63 -16.58
CA GLN A 166 -16.89 -16.29 -17.40
C GLN A 166 -16.81 -14.87 -17.96
N GLY A 167 -15.76 -14.11 -17.63
CA GLY A 167 -15.60 -12.73 -18.05
C GLY A 167 -16.35 -11.72 -17.17
N LYS A 168 -16.87 -12.15 -16.02
CA LYS A 168 -17.53 -11.25 -15.07
C LYS A 168 -16.47 -10.54 -14.22
N VAL A 169 -16.56 -9.22 -14.14
CA VAL A 169 -15.74 -8.40 -13.20
C VAL A 169 -16.19 -8.72 -11.78
N VAL A 170 -15.27 -9.21 -10.95
CA VAL A 170 -15.49 -9.52 -9.53
C VAL A 170 -14.91 -8.44 -8.61
N GLU A 171 -13.92 -7.70 -9.09
CA GLU A 171 -13.35 -6.54 -8.41
C GLU A 171 -12.96 -5.47 -9.43
N GLU A 172 -13.23 -4.21 -9.12
CA GLU A 172 -12.78 -3.06 -9.89
C GLU A 172 -12.16 -2.01 -8.96
N ASN A 173 -10.99 -1.49 -9.34
CA ASN A 173 -10.23 -0.55 -8.56
C ASN A 173 -9.88 0.70 -9.37
N SER A 174 -9.79 1.82 -8.69
CA SER A 174 -9.25 3.07 -9.23
C SER A 174 -8.33 3.72 -8.19
N PHE A 175 -7.29 4.39 -8.66
CA PHE A 175 -6.31 5.07 -7.83
C PHE A 175 -6.12 6.51 -8.29
N ASP A 176 -5.82 7.40 -7.36
CA ASP A 176 -5.34 8.74 -7.72
C ASP A 176 -3.86 8.68 -8.11
N ALA A 177 -3.26 9.84 -8.42
CA ALA A 177 -1.87 9.94 -8.84
C ALA A 177 -0.84 9.48 -7.78
N TRP A 178 -1.25 9.39 -6.51
CA TRP A 178 -0.42 9.00 -5.39
C TRP A 178 -0.73 7.60 -4.86
N GLY A 179 -1.71 6.92 -5.45
CA GLY A 179 -2.09 5.57 -5.06
C GLY A 179 -3.19 5.51 -3.99
N CYS A 180 -3.81 6.63 -3.63
CA CYS A 180 -5.01 6.60 -2.81
C CYS A 180 -6.14 5.91 -3.59
N ARG A 181 -6.79 4.95 -2.94
CA ARG A 181 -7.93 4.25 -3.54
C ARG A 181 -9.13 5.19 -3.65
N ARG A 182 -9.81 5.11 -4.77
CA ARG A 182 -11.02 5.87 -5.05
C ARG A 182 -12.09 4.99 -5.68
N ASP A 183 -13.31 5.39 -5.54
CA ASP A 183 -14.43 4.72 -6.20
C ASP A 183 -14.24 4.78 -7.73
N PRO A 184 -14.32 3.67 -8.45
CA PRO A 184 -14.04 3.64 -9.89
C PRO A 184 -15.07 4.40 -10.73
N VAL A 185 -16.28 4.60 -10.22
CA VAL A 185 -17.36 5.29 -10.92
C VAL A 185 -17.37 6.79 -10.59
N THR A 186 -17.43 7.13 -9.31
CA THR A 186 -17.53 8.53 -8.86
C THR A 186 -16.19 9.25 -8.80
N GLN A 187 -15.08 8.52 -8.80
CA GLN A 187 -13.71 9.00 -8.65
C GLN A 187 -13.43 9.69 -7.30
N VAL A 188 -14.34 9.54 -6.35
CA VAL A 188 -14.15 10.05 -4.98
C VAL A 188 -13.20 9.14 -4.22
N VAL A 189 -12.19 9.74 -3.60
CA VAL A 189 -11.22 9.00 -2.78
C VAL A 189 -11.93 8.45 -1.54
N TYR A 190 -11.72 7.17 -1.26
CA TYR A 190 -12.24 6.54 -0.06
C TYR A 190 -11.62 7.15 1.20
N THR A 191 -12.43 7.30 2.22
CA THR A 191 -11.96 7.63 3.57
C THR A 191 -11.55 6.36 4.32
N ALA A 192 -10.87 6.51 5.46
CA ALA A 192 -10.47 5.39 6.28
C ALA A 192 -11.68 4.48 6.62
N GLY A 193 -11.56 3.19 6.36
CA GLY A 193 -12.59 2.19 6.63
C GLY A 193 -13.75 2.13 5.62
N THR A 194 -13.79 2.99 4.59
CA THR A 194 -14.87 2.96 3.59
C THR A 194 -14.48 2.25 2.28
N ALA A 195 -13.19 2.03 2.06
CA ALA A 195 -12.72 1.30 0.88
C ALA A 195 -13.12 -0.18 0.97
N PRO A 196 -13.67 -0.78 -0.10
CA PRO A 196 -13.90 -2.22 -0.17
C PRO A 196 -12.61 -3.00 0.09
N GLU A 197 -12.71 -4.21 0.60
CA GLU A 197 -11.55 -5.08 0.74
C GLU A 197 -10.99 -5.45 -0.64
N LEU A 198 -9.65 -5.52 -0.76
CA LEU A 198 -8.98 -5.98 -1.97
C LEU A 198 -8.88 -7.50 -1.94
N MET A 199 -9.44 -8.19 -2.93
CA MET A 199 -9.45 -9.65 -3.04
C MET A 199 -8.04 -10.26 -2.96
N LEU A 200 -7.07 -9.60 -3.57
CA LEU A 200 -5.67 -10.03 -3.54
C LEU A 200 -4.85 -9.30 -2.48
N GLY A 201 -5.44 -8.34 -1.76
CA GLY A 201 -4.69 -7.44 -0.89
C GLY A 201 -3.71 -6.51 -1.63
N ARG A 202 -3.71 -6.55 -2.97
CA ARG A 202 -2.78 -5.82 -3.85
C ARG A 202 -3.54 -4.87 -4.75
N GLY A 203 -2.95 -3.68 -4.98
CA GLY A 203 -3.59 -2.64 -5.76
C GLY A 203 -2.61 -1.77 -6.54
N PHE A 204 -2.36 -0.57 -6.05
CA PHE A 204 -1.49 0.42 -6.69
C PHE A 204 -0.09 -0.15 -6.99
N THR A 205 0.33 -0.08 -8.25
CA THR A 205 1.61 -0.64 -8.76
C THR A 205 1.83 -2.12 -8.40
N GLY A 206 0.73 -2.88 -8.20
CA GLY A 206 0.76 -4.29 -7.80
C GLY A 206 1.19 -4.55 -6.36
N HIS A 207 1.44 -3.49 -5.57
CA HIS A 207 1.91 -3.62 -4.20
C HIS A 207 0.78 -3.89 -3.21
N GLU A 208 1.17 -4.45 -2.06
CA GLU A 208 0.26 -4.84 -1.00
C GLU A 208 -0.22 -3.62 -0.20
N HIS A 209 -1.54 -3.47 -0.08
CA HIS A 209 -2.19 -2.46 0.73
C HIS A 209 -2.36 -2.95 2.16
N LEU A 210 -1.81 -2.22 3.11
CA LEU A 210 -2.00 -2.41 4.54
C LEU A 210 -3.10 -1.45 5.01
N ALA A 211 -4.34 -1.76 4.65
CA ALA A 211 -5.49 -0.85 4.79
C ALA A 211 -5.69 -0.35 6.23
N MET A 212 -5.46 -1.21 7.25
CA MET A 212 -5.57 -0.86 8.67
C MET A 212 -4.59 0.24 9.10
N PHE A 213 -3.46 0.39 8.40
CA PHE A 213 -2.46 1.44 8.65
C PHE A 213 -2.56 2.60 7.66
N GLY A 214 -3.35 2.47 6.58
CA GLY A 214 -3.41 3.42 5.48
C GLY A 214 -2.13 3.45 4.62
N LEU A 215 -1.35 2.37 4.61
CA LEU A 215 -0.04 2.28 3.97
C LEU A 215 -0.05 1.28 2.81
N ILE A 216 0.92 1.45 1.90
CA ILE A 216 1.25 0.47 0.87
C ILE A 216 2.66 -0.06 1.16
N ASN A 217 2.78 -1.38 1.24
CA ASN A 217 4.06 -2.03 1.40
C ASN A 217 4.72 -2.25 0.04
N MET A 218 5.68 -1.40 -0.29
CA MET A 218 6.45 -1.47 -1.53
C MET A 218 7.75 -2.28 -1.32
N ASN A 219 7.64 -3.45 -0.68
CA ASN A 219 8.72 -4.40 -0.36
C ASN A 219 9.76 -3.83 0.61
N ALA A 220 10.73 -3.08 0.09
CA ALA A 220 11.81 -2.51 0.89
C ALA A 220 11.33 -1.41 1.82
N ARG A 221 10.27 -0.69 1.44
CA ARG A 221 9.80 0.51 2.13
C ARG A 221 8.29 0.54 2.24
N LEU A 222 7.81 1.21 3.28
CA LEU A 222 6.41 1.59 3.40
C LEU A 222 6.19 2.93 2.69
N TYR A 223 5.10 3.02 1.96
CA TYR A 223 4.67 4.21 1.27
C TYR A 223 3.33 4.69 1.83
N ASP A 224 3.23 5.97 2.09
CA ASP A 224 1.98 6.62 2.48
C ASP A 224 1.38 7.33 1.27
N PRO A 225 0.27 6.83 0.70
CA PRO A 225 -0.33 7.39 -0.50
C PRO A 225 -0.99 8.75 -0.23
N VAL A 226 -1.41 9.04 1.00
CA VAL A 226 -1.99 10.35 1.36
C VAL A 226 -0.90 11.41 1.37
N LEU A 227 0.25 11.12 2.02
CA LEU A 227 1.40 12.01 2.02
C LEU A 227 2.12 12.04 0.67
N GLY A 228 1.99 10.98 -0.16
CA GLY A 228 2.74 10.80 -1.40
C GLY A 228 4.22 10.52 -1.16
N ARG A 229 4.56 9.79 -0.07
CA ARG A 229 5.95 9.63 0.37
C ARG A 229 6.25 8.23 0.89
N PHE A 230 7.50 7.82 0.68
CA PHE A 230 8.10 6.73 1.44
C PHE A 230 8.40 7.18 2.88
N LEU A 231 8.24 6.27 3.84
CA LEU A 231 8.42 6.54 5.26
C LEU A 231 9.84 6.25 5.77
N SER A 232 10.73 5.74 4.90
CA SER A 232 12.15 5.52 5.18
C SER A 232 13.00 5.89 3.96
N PRO A 233 14.30 6.19 4.15
CA PRO A 233 15.26 6.34 3.06
C PRO A 233 15.34 5.07 2.20
N ASP A 234 15.90 5.21 1.00
CA ASP A 234 16.19 4.05 0.16
C ASP A 234 17.36 3.27 0.76
N PRO A 235 17.23 1.97 1.03
CA PRO A 235 18.34 1.18 1.58
C PRO A 235 19.48 0.92 0.58
N TYR A 236 19.32 1.32 -0.67
CA TYR A 236 20.30 1.11 -1.76
C TYR A 236 20.97 2.41 -2.23
N VAL A 237 20.87 3.51 -1.47
CA VAL A 237 21.53 4.79 -1.78
C VAL A 237 22.77 4.98 -0.94
#